data_6c98316e7e618ae256eac3934c29e6d2
#
_entry.id   6c98316e7e618ae256eac3934c29e6d2
#
_cell.length_a   1.000
_cell.length_b   1.000
_cell.length_c   1.000
_cell.angle_alpha   90.00
_cell.angle_beta   90.00
_cell.angle_gamma   90.00
#
_symmetry.space_group_name_H-M   'P 1'
#
loop_
_entity.id
_entity.type
_entity.pdbx_description
1 polymer ?
#
loop_
_entity_poly.entity_id
_entity_poly.type
_entity_poly.pdbx_seq_one_letter_code
_entity_poly.pdbx_strand_id
1 'polypeptide(L)'
;APWPLYMENYLEGLHVPFAHPGLNAALDQSTYHTEVRSTAVLQTCEDVRWWCLFPTTLLNVYSWGVSLNVVEAIDSETTRVRYLTYGSPPEGWGVDLHATELEDQSVVESVAVGLRSPLYRPGRLSPDREAGVAGFRRWMCDATAG
;
A
#
# COMPACT_ATOMS: atom_id res chain seq x y z
N ALA A 1 0.46 7.89 12.27
CA ALA A 1 1.77 7.64 11.63
C ALA A 1 2.04 8.65 10.53
N PRO A 2 3.30 8.93 10.16
CA PRO A 2 3.65 9.74 8.99
C PRO A 2 3.12 9.14 7.69
N TRP A 3 2.60 9.96 6.79
CA TRP A 3 1.95 9.52 5.56
C TRP A 3 2.83 8.67 4.60
N PRO A 4 4.17 8.89 4.51
CA PRO A 4 4.97 8.05 3.62
C PRO A 4 5.00 6.59 4.03
N LEU A 5 4.84 6.27 5.32
CA LEU A 5 4.78 4.89 5.79
C LEU A 5 3.56 4.14 5.27
N TYR A 6 2.41 4.82 5.18
CA TYR A 6 1.21 4.24 4.60
C TYR A 6 1.40 3.97 3.10
N MET A 7 2.05 4.91 2.39
CA MET A 7 2.37 4.72 0.97
C MET A 7 3.34 3.55 0.76
N GLU A 8 4.37 3.43 1.59
CA GLU A 8 5.34 2.33 1.51
C GLU A 8 4.68 0.97 1.80
N ASN A 9 3.79 0.90 2.80
CA ASN A 9 3.03 -0.30 3.10
C ASN A 9 2.18 -0.76 1.90
N TYR A 10 1.53 0.17 1.22
CA TYR A 10 0.75 -0.14 0.03
C TYR A 10 1.61 -0.60 -1.16
N LEU A 11 2.86 -0.17 -1.26
CA LEU A 11 3.74 -0.35 -2.42
C LEU A 11 4.54 -1.65 -2.42
N GLU A 12 4.27 -2.55 -1.47
CA GLU A 12 4.89 -3.86 -1.39
C GLU A 12 3.84 -4.93 -1.04
N GLY A 13 4.09 -6.16 -1.42
CA GLY A 13 3.18 -7.27 -1.16
C GLY A 13 3.69 -8.26 -0.11
N LEU A 14 4.77 -7.95 0.60
CA LEU A 14 5.40 -8.88 1.54
C LEU A 14 4.60 -9.05 2.83
N HIS A 15 3.87 -8.01 3.26
CA HIS A 15 3.03 -8.05 4.46
C HIS A 15 1.72 -8.82 4.24
N VAL A 16 1.20 -8.88 3.00
CA VAL A 16 -0.12 -9.44 2.69
C VAL A 16 -0.35 -10.84 3.30
N PRO A 17 0.56 -11.82 3.17
CA PRO A 17 0.36 -13.14 3.75
C PRO A 17 0.27 -13.17 5.28
N PHE A 18 0.75 -12.13 5.95
CA PHE A 18 0.84 -12.04 7.41
C PHE A 18 -0.22 -11.11 8.01
N ALA A 19 -0.53 -10.02 7.33
CA ALA A 19 -1.43 -8.99 7.82
C ALA A 19 -2.88 -9.17 7.33
N HIS A 20 -3.08 -9.73 6.12
CA HIS A 20 -4.38 -9.78 5.45
C HIS A 20 -4.84 -11.22 5.15
N PRO A 21 -5.29 -11.99 6.15
CA PRO A 21 -5.68 -13.40 5.93
C PRO A 21 -6.81 -13.56 4.89
N GLY A 22 -7.78 -12.64 4.86
CA GLY A 22 -8.86 -12.65 3.88
C GLY A 22 -8.36 -12.41 2.46
N LEU A 23 -7.55 -11.38 2.25
CA LEU A 23 -6.98 -11.03 0.94
C LEU A 23 -6.02 -12.12 0.46
N ASN A 24 -5.18 -12.65 1.36
CA ASN A 24 -4.25 -13.73 1.03
C ASN A 24 -4.95 -15.04 0.65
N ALA A 25 -6.11 -15.31 1.25
CA ALA A 25 -6.91 -16.49 0.89
C ALA A 25 -7.65 -16.34 -0.45
N ALA A 26 -7.92 -15.09 -0.86
CA ALA A 26 -8.69 -14.78 -2.07
C ALA A 26 -7.82 -14.64 -3.33
N LEU A 27 -6.49 -14.45 -3.20
CA LEU A 27 -5.59 -14.13 -4.32
C LEU A 27 -4.37 -15.07 -4.34
N ASP A 28 -3.99 -15.53 -5.54
CA ASP A 28 -2.75 -16.28 -5.73
C ASP A 28 -1.53 -15.33 -5.78
N GLN A 29 -0.86 -15.22 -4.64
CA GLN A 29 0.33 -14.37 -4.49
C GLN A 29 1.50 -14.75 -5.40
N SER A 30 1.50 -15.92 -6.02
CA SER A 30 2.52 -16.31 -7.00
C SER A 30 2.41 -15.50 -8.30
N THR A 31 1.25 -14.91 -8.58
CA THR A 31 0.99 -14.06 -9.75
C THR A 31 1.30 -12.58 -9.49
N TYR A 32 1.70 -12.23 -8.26
CA TYR A 32 1.98 -10.85 -7.91
C TYR A 32 3.17 -10.29 -8.70
N HIS A 33 2.96 -9.12 -9.30
CA HIS A 33 3.97 -8.41 -10.09
C HIS A 33 3.89 -6.89 -9.86
N THR A 34 5.04 -6.22 -9.89
CA THR A 34 5.13 -4.76 -9.72
C THR A 34 5.80 -4.12 -10.93
N GLU A 35 5.18 -3.08 -11.48
CA GLU A 35 5.69 -2.24 -12.56
C GLU A 35 5.83 -0.79 -12.07
N VAL A 36 7.06 -0.25 -12.08
CA VAL A 36 7.33 1.15 -11.74
C VAL A 36 7.35 2.00 -13.02
N ARG A 37 6.54 3.04 -13.07
CA ARG A 37 6.44 4.00 -14.17
C ARG A 37 7.02 5.36 -13.75
N SER A 38 6.84 6.41 -14.56
CA SER A 38 7.42 7.75 -14.29
C SER A 38 6.92 8.37 -12.98
N THR A 39 5.60 8.28 -12.69
CA THR A 39 4.95 8.87 -11.51
C THR A 39 3.87 7.94 -10.94
N ALA A 40 3.93 6.67 -11.27
CA ALA A 40 2.97 5.68 -10.80
C ALA A 40 3.63 4.32 -10.60
N VAL A 41 3.08 3.52 -9.69
CA VAL A 41 3.35 2.09 -9.58
C VAL A 41 2.07 1.34 -9.87
N LEU A 42 2.18 0.31 -10.67
CA LEU A 42 1.13 -0.69 -10.86
C LEU A 42 1.58 -1.99 -10.21
N GLN A 43 0.77 -2.49 -9.31
CA GLN A 43 0.88 -3.85 -8.77
C GLN A 43 -0.28 -4.67 -9.32
N THR A 44 -0.02 -5.89 -9.71
CA THR A 44 -1.03 -6.81 -10.24
C THR A 44 -0.97 -8.13 -9.50
N CYS A 45 -2.12 -8.73 -9.26
CA CYS A 45 -2.25 -10.08 -8.75
C CYS A 45 -3.54 -10.67 -9.34
N GLU A 46 -3.42 -11.68 -10.17
CA GLU A 46 -4.54 -12.20 -10.98
C GLU A 46 -5.22 -11.09 -11.78
N ASP A 47 -6.50 -10.83 -11.58
CA ASP A 47 -7.27 -9.76 -12.23
C ASP A 47 -7.35 -8.45 -11.41
N VAL A 48 -6.80 -8.44 -10.20
CA VAL A 48 -6.74 -7.24 -9.37
C VAL A 48 -5.57 -6.35 -9.78
N ARG A 49 -5.80 -5.05 -9.74
CA ARG A 49 -4.81 -4.03 -10.05
C ARG A 49 -4.79 -2.96 -8.97
N TRP A 50 -3.63 -2.75 -8.37
CA TRP A 50 -3.38 -1.71 -7.38
C TRP A 50 -2.47 -0.64 -7.97
N TRP A 51 -3.01 0.56 -8.12
CA TRP A 51 -2.28 1.71 -8.61
C TRP A 51 -1.89 2.64 -7.47
N CYS A 52 -0.64 3.00 -7.39
CA CYS A 52 -0.18 4.16 -6.65
C CYS A 52 0.11 5.28 -7.65
N LEU A 53 -0.63 6.37 -7.56
CA LEU A 53 -0.41 7.60 -8.30
C LEU A 53 0.28 8.60 -7.37
N PHE A 54 1.56 8.90 -7.66
CA PHE A 54 2.35 9.80 -6.83
C PHE A 54 1.70 11.19 -6.73
N PRO A 55 1.65 11.84 -5.56
CA PRO A 55 2.28 11.39 -4.32
C PRO A 55 1.38 10.56 -3.39
N THR A 56 0.04 10.65 -3.47
CA THR A 56 -0.83 10.27 -2.35
C THR A 56 -2.15 9.59 -2.74
N THR A 57 -2.29 9.18 -4.00
CA THR A 57 -3.54 8.58 -4.48
C THR A 57 -3.35 7.11 -4.80
N LEU A 58 -4.15 6.26 -4.19
CA LEU A 58 -4.13 4.81 -4.37
C LEU A 58 -5.47 4.36 -4.95
N LEU A 59 -5.43 3.61 -6.06
CA LEU A 59 -6.61 3.13 -6.75
C LEU A 59 -6.55 1.62 -6.89
N ASN A 60 -7.49 0.93 -6.29
CA ASN A 60 -7.64 -0.51 -6.37
C ASN A 60 -8.75 -0.85 -7.37
N VAL A 61 -8.42 -1.65 -8.37
CA VAL A 61 -9.36 -2.05 -9.43
C VAL A 61 -9.62 -3.54 -9.31
N TYR A 62 -10.89 -3.89 -9.16
CA TYR A 62 -11.40 -5.24 -9.06
C TYR A 62 -12.34 -5.51 -10.23
N SER A 63 -12.63 -6.76 -10.55
CA SER A 63 -13.61 -7.14 -11.58
C SER A 63 -15.03 -6.58 -11.33
N TRP A 64 -15.37 -6.29 -10.07
CA TRP A 64 -16.68 -5.80 -9.64
C TRP A 64 -16.73 -4.29 -9.34
N GLY A 65 -15.61 -3.57 -9.35
CA GLY A 65 -15.58 -2.15 -9.02
C GLY A 65 -14.20 -1.63 -8.67
N VAL A 66 -14.18 -0.47 -8.00
CA VAL A 66 -12.94 0.20 -7.61
C VAL A 66 -13.02 0.70 -6.18
N SER A 67 -11.88 0.73 -5.48
CA SER A 67 -11.72 1.53 -4.26
C SER A 67 -10.59 2.55 -4.42
N LEU A 68 -10.74 3.68 -3.75
CA LEU A 68 -9.82 4.81 -3.81
C LEU A 68 -9.42 5.20 -2.40
N ASN A 69 -8.11 5.26 -2.14
CA ASN A 69 -7.57 5.83 -0.92
C ASN A 69 -6.88 7.15 -1.27
N VAL A 70 -7.30 8.23 -0.62
CA VAL A 70 -6.63 9.53 -0.70
C VAL A 70 -5.95 9.78 0.63
N VAL A 71 -4.61 9.84 0.58
CA VAL A 71 -3.75 9.97 1.76
C VAL A 71 -3.44 11.44 1.98
N GLU A 72 -3.85 11.97 3.12
CA GLU A 72 -3.70 13.38 3.47
C GLU A 72 -2.76 13.53 4.68
N ALA A 73 -1.64 14.21 4.48
CA ALA A 73 -0.78 14.61 5.59
C ALA A 73 -1.48 15.71 6.40
N ILE A 74 -1.82 15.44 7.65
CA ILE A 74 -2.38 16.45 8.57
C ILE A 74 -1.22 17.22 9.23
N ASP A 75 -0.23 16.48 9.68
CA ASP A 75 1.04 16.99 10.20
C ASP A 75 2.15 15.94 9.99
N SER A 76 3.31 16.13 10.60
CA SER A 76 4.46 15.21 10.46
C SER A 76 4.23 13.81 11.05
N GLU A 77 3.26 13.65 11.92
CA GLU A 77 2.99 12.42 12.68
C GLU A 77 1.60 11.85 12.43
N THR A 78 0.72 12.63 11.79
CA THR A 78 -0.69 12.29 11.63
C THR A 78 -1.09 12.27 10.17
N THR A 79 -1.68 11.17 9.77
CA THR A 79 -2.21 10.94 8.42
C THR A 79 -3.71 10.67 8.51
N ARG A 80 -4.46 11.25 7.57
CA ARG A 80 -5.84 10.87 7.30
C ARG A 80 -5.89 10.08 5.99
N VAL A 81 -6.53 8.95 6.00
CA VAL A 81 -6.85 8.20 4.79
C VAL A 81 -8.35 8.33 4.53
N ARG A 82 -8.72 8.89 3.38
CA ARG A 82 -10.11 8.87 2.89
C ARG A 82 -10.28 7.66 1.99
N TYR A 83 -11.14 6.77 2.40
CA TYR A 83 -11.43 5.53 1.70
C TYR A 83 -12.82 5.59 1.04
N LEU A 84 -12.87 5.35 -0.26
CA LEU A 84 -14.08 5.42 -1.08
C LEU A 84 -14.19 4.13 -1.91
N THR A 85 -15.38 3.52 -1.93
CA THR A 85 -15.63 2.32 -2.73
C THR A 85 -16.77 2.60 -3.72
N TYR A 86 -16.57 2.20 -4.96
CA TYR A 86 -17.54 2.27 -6.05
C TYR A 86 -17.77 0.88 -6.62
N GLY A 87 -19.00 0.43 -6.61
CA GLY A 87 -19.39 -0.94 -6.92
C GLY A 87 -19.62 -1.75 -5.64
N SER A 88 -19.93 -3.01 -5.82
CA SER A 88 -20.17 -3.94 -4.72
C SER A 88 -19.53 -5.29 -5.02
N PRO A 89 -18.79 -5.88 -4.07
CA PRO A 89 -18.23 -7.20 -4.26
C PRO A 89 -19.36 -8.23 -4.42
N PRO A 90 -19.13 -9.28 -5.22
CA PRO A 90 -20.11 -10.37 -5.36
C PRO A 90 -20.28 -11.11 -4.03
N GLU A 91 -21.43 -11.74 -3.87
CA GLU A 91 -21.71 -12.61 -2.71
C GLU A 91 -20.63 -13.70 -2.62
N GLY A 92 -20.08 -13.92 -1.43
CA GLY A 92 -19.06 -14.93 -1.20
C GLY A 92 -17.64 -14.54 -1.61
N TRP A 93 -17.37 -13.29 -1.98
CA TRP A 93 -16.01 -12.83 -2.32
C TRP A 93 -15.01 -13.00 -1.17
N GLY A 94 -15.48 -12.99 0.07
CA GLY A 94 -14.67 -13.39 1.24
C GLY A 94 -13.71 -12.35 1.78
N VAL A 95 -13.56 -11.19 1.12
CA VAL A 95 -12.69 -10.10 1.57
C VAL A 95 -13.52 -8.93 2.08
N ASP A 96 -13.26 -8.51 3.31
CA ASP A 96 -13.76 -7.26 3.86
C ASP A 96 -12.72 -6.15 3.64
N LEU A 97 -12.94 -5.29 2.65
CA LEU A 97 -12.03 -4.20 2.32
C LEU A 97 -11.87 -3.19 3.47
N HIS A 98 -12.90 -3.00 4.28
CA HIS A 98 -12.79 -2.10 5.43
C HIS A 98 -11.92 -2.71 6.54
N ALA A 99 -12.08 -4.00 6.80
CA ALA A 99 -11.21 -4.71 7.73
C ALA A 99 -9.75 -4.70 7.24
N THR A 100 -9.52 -4.98 5.94
CA THR A 100 -8.19 -4.91 5.32
C THR A 100 -7.54 -3.54 5.51
N GLU A 101 -8.29 -2.45 5.31
CA GLU A 101 -7.80 -1.08 5.53
C GLU A 101 -7.40 -0.83 7.00
N LEU A 102 -8.15 -1.35 7.97
CA LEU A 102 -7.81 -1.23 9.39
C LEU A 102 -6.59 -2.07 9.77
N GLU A 103 -6.40 -3.22 9.13
CA GLU A 103 -5.21 -4.06 9.27
C GLU A 103 -3.97 -3.29 8.79
N ASP A 104 -4.02 -2.65 7.62
CA ASP A 104 -2.95 -1.80 7.10
C ASP A 104 -2.61 -0.66 8.07
N GLN A 105 -3.60 0.04 8.59
CA GLN A 105 -3.38 1.12 9.55
C GLN A 105 -2.66 0.61 10.80
N SER A 106 -3.04 -0.56 11.31
CA SER A 106 -2.40 -1.19 12.47
C SER A 106 -0.94 -1.55 12.22
N VAL A 107 -0.63 -2.08 11.03
CA VAL A 107 0.75 -2.37 10.61
C VAL A 107 1.57 -1.09 10.56
N VAL A 108 1.08 -0.05 9.88
CA VAL A 108 1.76 1.23 9.72
C VAL A 108 2.02 1.93 11.06
N GLU A 109 1.06 1.91 11.98
CA GLU A 109 1.23 2.47 13.33
C GLU A 109 2.30 1.71 14.11
N SER A 110 2.30 0.38 14.02
CA SER A 110 3.32 -0.47 14.67
C SER A 110 4.72 -0.20 14.11
N VAL A 111 4.84 -0.05 12.79
CA VAL A 111 6.10 0.32 12.12
C VAL A 111 6.57 1.69 12.59
N ALA A 112 5.68 2.69 12.66
CA ALA A 112 6.02 4.03 13.14
C ALA A 112 6.60 4.04 14.56
N VAL A 113 6.09 3.18 15.44
CA VAL A 113 6.66 2.97 16.78
C VAL A 113 8.03 2.32 16.71
N GLY A 114 8.18 1.28 15.89
CA GLY A 114 9.44 0.55 15.70
C GLY A 114 10.58 1.43 15.17
N LEU A 115 10.27 2.34 14.24
CA LEU A 115 11.25 3.28 13.68
C LEU A 115 11.87 4.25 14.71
N ARG A 116 11.16 4.52 15.81
CA ARG A 116 11.66 5.36 16.91
C ARG A 116 12.60 4.61 17.86
N SER A 117 12.74 3.30 17.69
CA SER A 117 13.62 2.49 18.53
C SER A 117 15.09 2.85 18.30
N PRO A 118 15.90 3.01 19.37
CA PRO A 118 17.34 3.22 19.22
C PRO A 118 18.07 2.01 18.63
N LEU A 119 17.41 0.87 18.57
CA LEU A 119 17.92 -0.37 17.96
C LEU A 119 17.58 -0.49 16.46
N TYR A 120 16.70 0.38 15.94
CA TYR A 120 16.35 0.34 14.54
C TYR A 120 17.58 0.57 13.63
N ARG A 121 17.67 -0.20 12.58
CA ARG A 121 18.65 -0.03 11.51
C ARG A 121 17.93 -0.21 10.16
N PRO A 122 18.19 0.66 9.16
CA PRO A 122 17.62 0.50 7.83
C PRO A 122 17.98 -0.86 7.22
N GLY A 123 16.97 -1.57 6.73
CA GLY A 123 17.13 -2.79 5.97
C GLY A 123 17.46 -2.54 4.49
N ARG A 124 17.67 -3.61 3.74
CA ARG A 124 17.76 -3.59 2.28
C ARG A 124 16.38 -3.88 1.70
N LEU A 125 16.02 -3.15 0.66
CA LEU A 125 14.80 -3.44 -0.10
C LEU A 125 15.01 -4.67 -0.99
N SER A 126 13.99 -5.49 -1.11
CA SER A 126 13.92 -6.56 -2.10
C SER A 126 13.77 -5.95 -3.50
N PRO A 127 14.67 -6.25 -4.46
CA PRO A 127 14.57 -5.68 -5.80
C PRO A 127 13.29 -6.09 -6.53
N ASP A 128 12.77 -7.27 -6.23
CA ASP A 128 11.60 -7.82 -6.92
C ASP A 128 10.28 -7.45 -6.25
N ARG A 129 10.23 -7.45 -4.90
CA ARG A 129 9.00 -7.28 -4.14
C ARG A 129 8.78 -5.85 -3.63
N GLU A 130 9.84 -5.05 -3.52
CA GLU A 130 9.80 -3.69 -3.01
C GLU A 130 10.27 -2.65 -4.05
N ALA A 131 10.22 -3.01 -5.33
CA ALA A 131 10.54 -2.09 -6.43
C ALA A 131 9.65 -0.82 -6.39
N GLY A 132 8.38 -0.96 -6.00
CA GLY A 132 7.44 0.14 -5.81
C GLY A 132 7.90 1.11 -4.73
N VAL A 133 8.31 0.60 -3.58
CA VAL A 133 8.88 1.40 -2.47
C VAL A 133 10.14 2.15 -2.92
N ALA A 134 11.04 1.47 -3.62
CA ALA A 134 12.26 2.10 -4.15
C ALA A 134 11.94 3.24 -5.14
N GLY A 135 10.94 3.05 -5.99
CA GLY A 135 10.44 4.08 -6.92
C GLY A 135 9.88 5.29 -6.18
N PHE A 136 9.01 5.05 -5.21
CA PHE A 136 8.38 6.08 -4.40
C PHE A 136 9.42 6.92 -3.63
N ARG A 137 10.38 6.27 -2.96
CA ARG A 137 11.47 6.97 -2.25
C ARG A 137 12.29 7.86 -3.17
N ARG A 138 12.56 7.42 -4.40
CA ARG A 138 13.25 8.24 -5.41
C ARG A 138 12.44 9.48 -5.76
N TRP A 139 11.15 9.34 -6.06
CA TRP A 139 10.28 10.49 -6.35
C TRP A 139 10.16 11.45 -5.19
N MET A 140 10.13 10.95 -3.95
CA MET A 140 10.17 11.80 -2.75
C MET A 140 11.48 12.61 -2.67
N CYS A 141 12.63 11.98 -2.92
CA CYS A 141 13.91 12.68 -2.96
C CYS A 141 13.92 13.74 -4.05
N ASP A 142 13.49 13.41 -5.27
CA ASP A 142 13.45 14.33 -6.40
C ASP A 142 12.55 15.54 -6.12
N ALA A 143 11.39 15.32 -5.51
CA ALA A 143 10.44 16.38 -5.17
C ALA A 143 10.91 17.30 -4.03
N THR A 144 11.86 16.85 -3.20
CA THR A 144 12.37 17.61 -2.06
C THR A 144 13.78 18.20 -2.30
N ALA A 145 14.41 17.88 -3.42
CA ALA A 145 15.76 18.36 -3.80
C ALA A 145 15.76 19.73 -4.50
N GLY A 146 14.61 20.42 -4.59
CA GLY A 146 14.41 21.73 -5.24
C GLY A 146 14.71 22.93 -4.36
#